data_b2073243be3765ab4a3c0e1cfaa406b5
#
_entry.id   b2073243be3765ab4a3c0e1cfaa406b5
#
_cell.length_a   1.000
_cell.length_b   1.000
_cell.length_c   1.000
_cell.angle_alpha   90.00
_cell.angle_beta   90.00
_cell.angle_gamma   90.00
#
_symmetry.space_group_name_H-M   'P 1'
#
loop_
_entity.id
_entity.type
_entity.pdbx_description
1 polymer ?
#
loop_
_entity_poly.entity_id
_entity_poly.type
_entity_poly.pdbx_seq_one_letter_code
_entity_poly.pdbx_strand_id
1 'polypeptide(L)'
;AMSDDFKRGGFSGEKKNGGESMCHWKFWLILLFWIAPVALVIAEQPQQHAGDYPITPVPPTSVQVDDGFWKHRIETNRKVTIPYDFQKCEETGRIANFAIAAGQIDGKHQGFWFNDSDVFKVIEGAAASLALQEDRELEKYLDALIAKIAAAQHEDGYLYTIRTIHGEEPFRLQRYTGKTRWSYLEHSHELYNMGHLYEAAVAYYEATGKRMLLDVALKNADLIDQVFGEKEGQKIDIPGHQEIEIGLVKLYRTTGEKRYLNLAQFFLDHRGVPEGRKENQIYGEYWQDHQPVTK
;
A
#
# COMPACT_ATOMS: atom_id res chain seq x y z
N ALA A 1 27.39 36.75 37.58
CA ALA A 1 28.51 36.74 38.48
C ALA A 1 29.42 35.60 38.05
N MET A 2 30.50 35.86 37.29
CA MET A 2 31.89 35.90 37.77
C MET A 2 32.35 34.51 38.28
N SER A 3 33.47 33.94 37.90
CA SER A 3 34.76 34.35 37.27
C SER A 3 35.55 33.09 37.04
N ASP A 4 36.24 32.98 35.92
CA ASP A 4 37.70 32.98 35.74
C ASP A 4 38.56 32.14 36.70
N ASP A 5 39.45 31.36 36.10
CA ASP A 5 40.92 31.36 36.19
C ASP A 5 41.51 30.01 35.74
N PHE A 6 42.32 29.92 34.69
CA PHE A 6 43.71 30.29 34.43
C PHE A 6 44.75 29.37 35.11
N LYS A 7 45.62 28.77 34.28
CA LYS A 7 47.12 28.62 34.24
C LYS A 7 47.57 27.28 33.74
N ARG A 8 48.19 27.16 32.58
CA ARG A 8 49.65 27.38 32.19
C ARG A 8 50.68 26.58 32.96
N GLY A 9 51.50 25.88 32.19
CA GLY A 9 52.89 25.44 32.45
C GLY A 9 53.21 24.26 31.51
N GLY A 10 54.11 24.19 30.64
CA GLY A 10 55.34 24.89 30.32
C GLY A 10 56.59 24.02 30.61
N PHE A 11 57.50 23.95 29.63
CA PHE A 11 58.86 23.45 29.60
C PHE A 11 59.11 22.10 28.93
N SER A 12 59.73 22.10 27.80
CA SER A 12 61.10 22.32 27.29
C SER A 12 61.95 21.04 27.33
N GLY A 13 62.37 20.64 26.17
CA GLY A 13 63.72 20.70 25.62
C GLY A 13 64.38 19.34 25.56
N GLU A 14 64.83 18.84 24.47
CA GLU A 14 66.21 18.95 24.03
C GLU A 14 66.51 18.18 22.72
N LYS A 15 67.36 18.75 21.91
CA LYS A 15 67.89 18.24 20.64
C LYS A 15 68.93 17.14 20.90
N LYS A 16 69.00 16.14 20.01
CA LYS A 16 70.32 15.66 19.53
C LYS A 16 70.24 15.17 18.07
N ASN A 17 71.22 15.63 17.33
CA ASN A 17 71.56 15.36 15.93
C ASN A 17 72.11 13.92 15.74
N GLY A 18 71.96 13.44 14.51
CA GLY A 18 72.91 12.46 13.98
C GLY A 18 72.39 11.63 12.81
N GLY A 19 72.95 11.95 11.61
CA GLY A 19 73.40 10.91 10.67
C GLY A 19 72.50 10.60 9.47
N GLU A 20 73.03 11.08 8.34
CA GLU A 20 72.63 10.78 6.97
C GLU A 20 72.53 9.30 6.62
N SER A 21 71.53 8.94 5.82
CA SER A 21 71.71 7.98 4.73
C SER A 21 70.56 8.07 3.74
N MET A 22 70.91 8.51 2.52
CA MET A 22 70.03 8.50 1.35
C MET A 22 69.70 7.08 0.94
N CYS A 23 68.42 6.78 0.85
CA CYS A 23 67.95 5.68 0.02
C CYS A 23 66.69 6.10 -0.73
N HIS A 24 66.84 6.32 -2.05
CA HIS A 24 65.77 6.60 -2.95
C HIS A 24 64.86 5.39 -3.09
N TRP A 25 63.65 5.45 -2.56
CA TRP A 25 62.58 4.53 -2.94
C TRP A 25 61.40 5.32 -3.54
N LYS A 26 61.24 5.07 -4.86
CA LYS A 26 60.13 5.57 -5.63
C LYS A 26 58.84 4.99 -5.09
N PHE A 27 58.03 5.83 -4.45
CA PHE A 27 56.66 5.51 -4.12
C PHE A 27 55.79 5.56 -5.40
N TRP A 28 55.44 4.40 -5.92
CA TRP A 28 54.33 4.25 -6.86
C TRP A 28 53.06 4.30 -6.03
N LEU A 29 52.31 5.42 -6.08
CA LEU A 29 50.93 5.53 -5.62
C LEU A 29 50.03 4.76 -6.60
N ILE A 30 49.69 3.53 -6.28
CA ILE A 30 48.63 2.80 -6.95
C ILE A 30 47.29 3.34 -6.37
N LEU A 31 46.66 4.24 -7.11
CA LEU A 31 45.27 4.63 -6.93
C LEU A 31 44.38 3.43 -7.34
N LEU A 32 44.04 2.59 -6.39
CA LEU A 32 42.95 1.60 -6.54
C LEU A 32 41.64 2.36 -6.59
N PHE A 33 41.16 2.66 -7.80
CA PHE A 33 39.77 3.03 -8.02
C PHE A 33 38.89 1.82 -7.65
N TRP A 34 38.25 1.89 -6.50
CA TRP A 34 37.13 1.01 -6.17
C TRP A 34 35.97 1.38 -7.08
N ILE A 35 35.82 0.69 -8.22
CA ILE A 35 34.61 0.70 -9.02
C ILE A 35 33.63 -0.22 -8.24
N ALA A 36 32.82 0.38 -7.38
CA ALA A 36 31.64 -0.32 -6.85
C ALA A 36 30.75 -0.65 -8.05
N PRO A 37 30.32 -1.92 -8.24
CA PRO A 37 29.37 -2.22 -9.25
C PRO A 37 28.06 -1.49 -8.87
N VAL A 38 27.66 -0.53 -9.69
CA VAL A 38 26.31 0.01 -9.67
C VAL A 38 25.45 -1.17 -10.12
N ALA A 39 24.86 -1.87 -9.16
CA ALA A 39 23.82 -2.83 -9.45
C ALA A 39 22.67 -2.05 -10.10
N LEU A 40 22.56 -2.17 -11.41
CA LEU A 40 21.38 -1.74 -12.15
C LEU A 40 20.24 -2.60 -11.61
N VAL A 41 19.42 -2.03 -10.72
CA VAL A 41 18.14 -2.64 -10.35
C VAL A 41 17.28 -2.54 -11.60
N ILE A 42 17.35 -3.57 -12.43
CA ILE A 42 16.38 -3.78 -13.50
C ILE A 42 15.09 -4.07 -12.75
N ALA A 43 14.16 -3.13 -12.72
CA ALA A 43 12.82 -3.38 -12.25
C ALA A 43 12.28 -4.57 -13.06
N GLU A 44 12.05 -5.69 -12.41
CA GLU A 44 11.39 -6.84 -13.03
C GLU A 44 10.03 -6.33 -13.53
N GLN A 45 9.86 -6.36 -14.84
CA GLN A 45 8.56 -6.07 -15.45
C GLN A 45 7.56 -7.10 -14.93
N PRO A 46 6.31 -6.70 -14.61
CA PRO A 46 5.29 -7.63 -14.17
C PRO A 46 5.23 -8.80 -15.14
N GLN A 47 5.42 -10.01 -14.64
CA GLN A 47 5.26 -11.23 -15.47
C GLN A 47 3.79 -11.30 -15.86
N GLN A 48 3.47 -10.91 -17.09
CA GLN A 48 2.17 -11.21 -17.67
C GLN A 48 2.05 -12.73 -17.79
N HIS A 49 1.17 -13.34 -17.00
CA HIS A 49 0.83 -14.74 -17.15
C HIS A 49 0.19 -14.96 -18.52
N ALA A 50 0.99 -15.46 -19.46
CA ALA A 50 0.50 -15.85 -20.78
C ALA A 50 -0.53 -16.97 -20.61
N GLY A 51 -1.81 -16.71 -20.88
CA GLY A 51 -2.82 -17.74 -21.00
C GLY A 51 -4.17 -17.51 -20.33
N ASP A 52 -4.31 -16.51 -19.44
CA ASP A 52 -5.60 -16.29 -18.74
C ASP A 52 -6.68 -15.73 -19.68
N TYR A 53 -6.29 -14.98 -20.71
CA TYR A 53 -7.21 -14.33 -21.62
C TYR A 53 -6.58 -14.17 -23.01
N PRO A 54 -7.35 -14.38 -24.11
CA PRO A 54 -6.81 -14.35 -25.46
C PRO A 54 -6.37 -12.95 -25.93
N ILE A 55 -6.79 -11.89 -25.23
CA ILE A 55 -6.41 -10.51 -25.54
C ILE A 55 -5.44 -10.02 -24.46
N THR A 56 -4.27 -9.59 -24.88
CA THR A 56 -3.29 -8.97 -23.98
C THR A 56 -3.49 -7.45 -24.00
N PRO A 57 -3.78 -6.81 -22.85
CA PRO A 57 -3.92 -5.36 -22.77
C PRO A 57 -2.57 -4.68 -23.04
N VAL A 58 -2.62 -3.57 -23.76
CA VAL A 58 -1.45 -2.69 -23.94
C VAL A 58 -1.20 -1.96 -22.63
N PRO A 59 0.04 -1.96 -22.10
CA PRO A 59 0.36 -1.21 -20.90
C PRO A 59 0.05 0.29 -21.08
N PRO A 60 -0.66 0.95 -20.14
CA PRO A 60 -0.97 2.39 -20.24
C PRO A 60 0.27 3.26 -20.45
N THR A 61 1.42 2.87 -19.88
CA THR A 61 2.71 3.54 -20.07
C THR A 61 3.22 3.55 -21.52
N SER A 62 2.67 2.69 -22.37
CA SER A 62 2.98 2.60 -23.81
C SER A 62 1.97 3.32 -24.69
N VAL A 63 0.96 4.00 -24.10
CA VAL A 63 -0.11 4.67 -24.83
C VAL A 63 0.07 6.18 -24.75
N GLN A 64 0.05 6.84 -25.89
CA GLN A 64 0.03 8.29 -26.00
C GLN A 64 -1.31 8.74 -26.58
N VAL A 65 -2.01 9.65 -25.87
CA VAL A 65 -3.28 10.22 -26.31
C VAL A 65 -3.04 11.67 -26.73
N ASP A 66 -3.23 11.96 -28.02
CA ASP A 66 -2.96 13.28 -28.63
C ASP A 66 -4.21 13.92 -29.30
N ASP A 67 -5.37 13.25 -29.25
CA ASP A 67 -6.61 13.77 -29.80
C ASP A 67 -7.18 14.98 -29.01
N GLY A 68 -8.03 15.77 -29.68
CA GLY A 68 -8.61 16.99 -29.09
C GLY A 68 -9.68 16.73 -28.02
N PHE A 69 -10.22 15.51 -27.91
CA PHE A 69 -11.29 15.18 -26.96
C PHE A 69 -10.75 14.57 -25.65
N TRP A 70 -10.00 13.48 -25.74
CA TRP A 70 -9.51 12.78 -24.56
C TRP A 70 -8.34 13.48 -23.89
N LYS A 71 -7.42 14.03 -24.65
CA LYS A 71 -6.27 14.77 -24.12
C LYS A 71 -6.70 15.87 -23.14
N HIS A 72 -7.70 16.66 -23.51
CA HIS A 72 -8.22 17.73 -22.64
C HIS A 72 -8.81 17.18 -21.33
N ARG A 73 -9.53 16.05 -21.37
CA ARG A 73 -10.09 15.39 -20.19
C ARG A 73 -9.02 14.79 -19.27
N ILE A 74 -8.04 14.14 -19.85
CA ILE A 74 -6.88 13.60 -19.12
C ILE A 74 -6.14 14.75 -18.42
N GLU A 75 -5.92 15.88 -19.10
CA GLU A 75 -5.31 17.06 -18.50
C GLU A 75 -6.14 17.66 -17.36
N THR A 76 -7.45 17.76 -17.51
CA THR A 76 -8.37 18.24 -16.48
C THR A 76 -8.33 17.29 -15.27
N ASN A 77 -8.39 15.99 -15.50
CA ASN A 77 -8.30 14.99 -14.43
C ASN A 77 -6.99 15.15 -13.64
N ARG A 78 -5.86 15.23 -14.33
CA ARG A 78 -4.54 15.34 -13.72
C ARG A 78 -4.37 16.66 -12.93
N LYS A 79 -4.76 17.79 -13.53
CA LYS A 79 -4.47 19.12 -12.98
C LYS A 79 -5.51 19.65 -12.00
N VAL A 80 -6.74 19.13 -12.05
CA VAL A 80 -7.87 19.64 -11.27
C VAL A 80 -8.51 18.55 -10.41
N THR A 81 -8.97 17.45 -11.01
CA THR A 81 -9.76 16.44 -10.29
C THR A 81 -8.94 15.74 -9.23
N ILE A 82 -7.80 15.16 -9.59
CA ILE A 82 -6.94 14.42 -8.66
C ILE A 82 -6.46 15.31 -7.48
N PRO A 83 -5.91 16.53 -7.71
CA PRO A 83 -5.54 17.42 -6.61
C PRO A 83 -6.73 17.80 -5.73
N TYR A 84 -7.90 18.06 -6.32
CA TYR A 84 -9.11 18.38 -5.58
C TYR A 84 -9.58 17.20 -4.70
N ASP A 85 -9.56 15.98 -5.22
CA ASP A 85 -9.98 14.78 -4.49
C ASP A 85 -9.05 14.51 -3.29
N PHE A 86 -7.72 14.66 -3.45
CA PHE A 86 -6.80 14.59 -2.33
C PHE A 86 -7.03 15.71 -1.32
N GLN A 87 -7.25 16.93 -1.77
CA GLN A 87 -7.62 18.04 -0.88
C GLN A 87 -8.86 17.69 -0.06
N LYS A 88 -9.89 17.08 -0.67
CA LYS A 88 -11.09 16.65 0.06
C LYS A 88 -10.80 15.51 1.03
N CYS A 89 -9.93 14.57 0.70
CA CYS A 89 -9.50 13.52 1.61
C CYS A 89 -8.75 14.10 2.84
N GLU A 90 -7.94 15.14 2.65
CA GLU A 90 -7.27 15.86 3.76
C GLU A 90 -8.29 16.64 4.61
N GLU A 91 -9.11 17.52 3.98
CA GLU A 91 -10.08 18.38 4.67
C GLU A 91 -11.12 17.60 5.49
N THR A 92 -11.48 16.41 5.03
CA THR A 92 -12.50 15.57 5.67
C THR A 92 -11.93 14.50 6.60
N GLY A 93 -10.61 14.54 6.85
CA GLY A 93 -9.93 13.70 7.82
C GLY A 93 -9.68 12.26 7.38
N ARG A 94 -9.97 11.89 6.12
CA ARG A 94 -9.75 10.53 5.58
C ARG A 94 -8.27 10.13 5.64
N ILE A 95 -7.39 11.04 5.23
CA ILE A 95 -5.92 10.81 5.30
C ILE A 95 -5.43 10.90 6.75
N ALA A 96 -6.00 11.81 7.56
CA ALA A 96 -5.67 11.92 8.98
C ALA A 96 -5.98 10.62 9.76
N ASN A 97 -7.02 9.88 9.38
CA ASN A 97 -7.36 8.59 10.00
C ASN A 97 -6.20 7.59 9.96
N PHE A 98 -5.43 7.54 8.86
CA PHE A 98 -4.24 6.68 8.79
C PHE A 98 -3.15 7.15 9.75
N ALA A 99 -2.88 8.45 9.84
CA ALA A 99 -1.89 8.98 10.76
C ALA A 99 -2.28 8.76 12.24
N ILE A 100 -3.58 8.87 12.56
CA ILE A 100 -4.12 8.56 13.90
C ILE A 100 -3.99 7.06 14.18
N ALA A 101 -4.38 6.20 13.25
CA ALA A 101 -4.26 4.76 13.39
C ALA A 101 -2.80 4.30 13.57
N ALA A 102 -1.85 5.00 12.95
CA ALA A 102 -0.42 4.79 13.11
C ALA A 102 0.16 5.37 14.43
N GLY A 103 -0.62 6.07 15.24
CA GLY A 103 -0.15 6.76 16.44
C GLY A 103 0.79 7.94 16.16
N GLN A 104 0.81 8.47 14.94
CA GLN A 104 1.64 9.61 14.55
C GLN A 104 1.05 10.94 15.01
N ILE A 105 -0.26 11.02 15.14
CA ILE A 105 -1.00 12.17 15.68
C ILE A 105 -2.12 11.68 16.60
N ASP A 106 -2.48 12.48 17.58
CA ASP A 106 -3.65 12.22 18.43
C ASP A 106 -4.93 12.59 17.69
N GLY A 107 -6.01 11.83 17.91
CA GLY A 107 -7.30 12.14 17.31
C GLY A 107 -8.34 11.06 17.46
N LYS A 108 -9.49 11.30 16.81
CA LYS A 108 -10.59 10.34 16.69
C LYS A 108 -10.87 10.10 15.23
N HIS A 109 -11.35 8.92 14.90
CA HIS A 109 -11.78 8.59 13.54
C HIS A 109 -12.82 9.60 13.04
N GLN A 110 -12.65 10.06 11.79
CA GLN A 110 -13.52 11.01 11.13
C GLN A 110 -14.24 10.38 9.95
N GLY A 111 -15.52 10.71 9.79
CA GLY A 111 -16.35 10.30 8.66
C GLY A 111 -16.97 8.90 8.80
N PHE A 112 -17.19 8.25 7.66
CA PHE A 112 -17.79 6.91 7.59
C PHE A 112 -16.77 5.83 7.90
N TRP A 113 -17.25 4.68 8.36
CA TRP A 113 -16.41 3.54 8.72
C TRP A 113 -15.69 2.88 7.54
N PHE A 114 -16.12 3.16 6.32
CA PHE A 114 -15.55 2.60 5.08
C PHE A 114 -14.69 3.59 4.28
N ASN A 115 -14.42 4.78 4.81
CA ASN A 115 -13.79 5.86 4.04
C ASN A 115 -12.27 5.69 3.83
N ASP A 116 -11.66 4.63 4.34
CA ASP A 116 -10.32 4.21 3.93
C ASP A 116 -10.27 3.96 2.41
N SER A 117 -11.35 3.37 1.86
CA SER A 117 -11.49 3.09 0.43
C SER A 117 -11.47 4.36 -0.44
N ASP A 118 -11.92 5.51 0.07
CA ASP A 118 -11.89 6.76 -0.69
C ASP A 118 -10.45 7.17 -1.01
N VAL A 119 -9.54 7.00 -0.04
CA VAL A 119 -8.12 7.29 -0.23
C VAL A 119 -7.50 6.32 -1.24
N PHE A 120 -7.81 5.03 -1.16
CA PHE A 120 -7.30 4.03 -2.09
C PHE A 120 -7.76 4.29 -3.53
N LYS A 121 -9.04 4.62 -3.72
CA LYS A 121 -9.59 4.96 -5.05
C LYS A 121 -8.90 6.17 -5.68
N VAL A 122 -8.62 7.21 -4.89
CA VAL A 122 -7.91 8.39 -5.41
C VAL A 122 -6.45 8.05 -5.75
N ILE A 123 -5.80 7.18 -4.96
CA ILE A 123 -4.44 6.67 -5.27
C ILE A 123 -4.46 5.88 -6.59
N GLU A 124 -5.44 5.01 -6.81
CA GLU A 124 -5.57 4.24 -8.06
C GLU A 124 -5.73 5.18 -9.26
N GLY A 125 -6.63 6.16 -9.18
CA GLY A 125 -6.82 7.16 -10.22
C GLY A 125 -5.56 8.01 -10.48
N ALA A 126 -4.83 8.37 -9.43
CA ALA A 126 -3.56 9.09 -9.53
C ALA A 126 -2.47 8.22 -10.16
N ALA A 127 -2.39 6.94 -9.81
CA ALA A 127 -1.46 5.99 -10.41
C ALA A 127 -1.73 5.81 -11.92
N ALA A 128 -3.00 5.71 -12.33
CA ALA A 128 -3.38 5.67 -13.74
C ALA A 128 -2.95 6.95 -14.49
N SER A 129 -3.01 8.12 -13.83
CA SER A 129 -2.51 9.38 -14.39
C SER A 129 -0.99 9.38 -14.54
N LEU A 130 -0.24 8.87 -13.55
CA LEU A 130 1.22 8.72 -13.62
C LEU A 130 1.66 7.75 -14.74
N ALA A 131 0.90 6.68 -14.97
CA ALA A 131 1.17 5.74 -16.06
C ALA A 131 1.10 6.38 -17.44
N LEU A 132 0.25 7.41 -17.62
CA LEU A 132 0.11 8.15 -18.86
C LEU A 132 1.11 9.31 -19.00
N GLN A 133 1.48 9.94 -17.89
CA GLN A 133 2.36 11.10 -17.88
C GLN A 133 3.08 11.24 -16.55
N GLU A 134 4.41 11.28 -16.59
CA GLU A 134 5.25 11.54 -15.43
C GLU A 134 4.85 12.85 -14.72
N ASP A 135 4.70 12.77 -13.39
CA ASP A 135 4.43 13.91 -12.51
C ASP A 135 5.13 13.67 -11.16
N ARG A 136 6.33 14.22 -11.02
CA ARG A 136 7.19 14.00 -9.84
C ARG A 136 6.61 14.54 -8.53
N GLU A 137 5.85 15.63 -8.60
CA GLU A 137 5.22 16.19 -7.38
C GLU A 137 4.07 15.31 -6.92
N LEU A 138 3.25 14.81 -7.84
CA LEU A 138 2.21 13.84 -7.52
C LEU A 138 2.81 12.53 -6.97
N GLU A 139 3.84 12.01 -7.61
CA GLU A 139 4.53 10.79 -7.17
C GLU A 139 5.10 10.94 -5.74
N LYS A 140 5.76 12.06 -5.46
CA LYS A 140 6.28 12.38 -4.12
C LYS A 140 5.18 12.51 -3.07
N TYR A 141 4.04 13.11 -3.44
CA TYR A 141 2.88 13.18 -2.57
C TYR A 141 2.34 11.79 -2.25
N LEU A 142 2.21 10.93 -3.28
CA LEU A 142 1.76 9.53 -3.11
C LEU A 142 2.73 8.73 -2.23
N ASP A 143 4.03 8.86 -2.41
CA ASP A 143 5.03 8.20 -1.55
C ASP A 143 4.83 8.57 -0.07
N ALA A 144 4.60 9.84 0.23
CA ALA A 144 4.36 10.31 1.60
C ALA A 144 3.03 9.79 2.18
N LEU A 145 1.98 9.72 1.35
CA LEU A 145 0.69 9.16 1.74
C LEU A 145 0.77 7.65 1.96
N ILE A 146 1.43 6.93 1.06
CA ILE A 146 1.65 5.48 1.17
C ILE A 146 2.44 5.13 2.42
N ALA A 147 3.41 5.95 2.80
CA ALA A 147 4.16 5.76 4.05
C ALA A 147 3.24 5.88 5.30
N LYS A 148 2.25 6.79 5.30
CA LYS A 148 1.24 6.88 6.38
C LYS A 148 0.34 5.63 6.42
N ILE A 149 -0.08 5.14 5.25
CA ILE A 149 -0.90 3.92 5.13
C ILE A 149 -0.12 2.71 5.65
N ALA A 150 1.14 2.55 5.24
CA ALA A 150 2.01 1.47 5.70
C ALA A 150 2.22 1.52 7.22
N ALA A 151 2.39 2.70 7.81
CA ALA A 151 2.54 2.87 9.25
C ALA A 151 1.25 2.53 10.04
N ALA A 152 0.07 2.64 9.42
CA ALA A 152 -1.20 2.28 10.05
C ALA A 152 -1.49 0.76 10.02
N GLN A 153 -0.74 -0.02 9.24
CA GLN A 153 -0.92 -1.45 9.13
C GLN A 153 -0.37 -2.18 10.37
N HIS A 154 -1.16 -3.06 10.95
CA HIS A 154 -0.72 -3.92 12.05
C HIS A 154 0.37 -4.92 11.62
N GLU A 155 1.12 -5.45 12.59
CA GLU A 155 2.17 -6.43 12.33
C GLU A 155 1.68 -7.70 11.63
N ASP A 156 0.44 -8.11 11.88
CA ASP A 156 -0.20 -9.26 11.23
C ASP A 156 -0.75 -8.95 9.83
N GLY A 157 -0.69 -7.70 9.37
CA GLY A 157 -1.19 -7.28 8.07
C GLY A 157 -2.60 -6.65 8.09
N TYR A 158 -3.29 -6.62 9.22
CA TYR A 158 -4.61 -6.00 9.32
C TYR A 158 -4.53 -4.50 9.08
N LEU A 159 -5.48 -3.95 8.33
CA LEU A 159 -5.60 -2.53 8.04
C LEU A 159 -7.08 -2.12 7.96
N TYR A 160 -7.55 -1.33 8.91
CA TYR A 160 -8.87 -0.75 8.95
C TYR A 160 -8.88 0.36 10.01
N THR A 161 -8.80 1.63 9.58
CA THR A 161 -8.48 2.75 10.47
C THR A 161 -9.44 2.91 11.64
N ILE A 162 -10.76 2.80 11.39
CA ILE A 162 -11.75 2.98 12.46
C ILE A 162 -11.58 1.95 13.57
N ARG A 163 -11.29 0.69 13.23
CA ARG A 163 -11.08 -0.35 14.23
C ARG A 163 -9.78 -0.15 14.99
N THR A 164 -8.72 0.20 14.28
CA THR A 164 -7.41 0.47 14.89
C THR A 164 -7.48 1.64 15.88
N ILE A 165 -8.18 2.71 15.51
CA ILE A 165 -8.32 3.92 16.35
C ILE A 165 -9.18 3.66 17.60
N HIS A 166 -10.25 2.89 17.48
CA HIS A 166 -11.15 2.63 18.60
C HIS A 166 -10.75 1.41 19.43
N GLY A 167 -9.97 0.47 18.87
CA GLY A 167 -9.62 -0.77 19.54
C GLY A 167 -10.87 -1.62 19.85
N GLU A 168 -10.91 -2.16 21.07
CA GLU A 168 -12.04 -2.96 21.57
C GLU A 168 -13.11 -2.14 22.32
N GLU A 169 -12.83 -0.86 22.56
CA GLU A 169 -13.77 0.02 23.26
C GLU A 169 -15.07 0.23 22.47
N PRO A 170 -16.22 0.25 23.15
CA PRO A 170 -17.49 0.52 22.49
C PRO A 170 -17.53 1.93 21.87
N PHE A 171 -17.96 2.03 20.62
CA PHE A 171 -18.13 3.28 19.91
C PHE A 171 -19.40 3.32 19.06
N ARG A 172 -19.84 4.52 18.72
CA ARG A 172 -21.13 4.75 18.04
C ARG A 172 -21.30 3.93 16.74
N LEU A 173 -20.25 3.78 15.95
CA LEU A 173 -20.28 3.10 14.65
C LEU A 173 -20.07 1.57 14.77
N GLN A 174 -19.84 1.02 15.97
CA GLN A 174 -19.63 -0.42 16.18
C GLN A 174 -20.81 -1.28 15.69
N ARG A 175 -22.01 -0.72 15.66
CA ARG A 175 -23.19 -1.39 15.09
C ARG A 175 -23.06 -1.69 13.59
N TYR A 176 -22.16 -0.99 12.86
CA TYR A 176 -21.87 -1.21 11.44
C TYR A 176 -20.58 -2.00 11.23
N THR A 177 -19.63 -1.94 12.16
CA THR A 177 -18.30 -2.55 12.01
C THR A 177 -18.17 -3.88 12.77
N GLY A 178 -19.16 -4.23 13.58
CA GLY A 178 -19.07 -5.37 14.50
C GLY A 178 -18.17 -5.07 15.72
N LYS A 179 -18.07 -6.04 16.63
CA LYS A 179 -17.29 -5.90 17.88
C LYS A 179 -15.81 -6.24 17.71
N THR A 180 -15.52 -7.20 16.85
CA THR A 180 -14.17 -7.69 16.57
C THR A 180 -13.92 -7.68 15.08
N ARG A 181 -12.67 -7.90 14.66
CA ARG A 181 -12.30 -8.05 13.26
C ARG A 181 -13.19 -9.09 12.58
N TRP A 182 -13.70 -8.77 11.41
CA TRP A 182 -14.54 -9.65 10.56
C TRP A 182 -15.75 -10.27 11.27
N SER A 183 -16.29 -9.61 12.30
CA SER A 183 -17.48 -10.12 13.01
C SER A 183 -18.80 -9.67 12.40
N TYR A 184 -18.76 -8.72 11.46
CA TYR A 184 -19.96 -8.20 10.79
C TYR A 184 -19.67 -7.79 9.35
N LEU A 185 -19.31 -8.76 8.50
CA LEU A 185 -18.87 -8.52 7.12
C LEU A 185 -19.96 -7.91 6.24
N GLU A 186 -21.21 -8.16 6.52
CA GLU A 186 -22.35 -7.58 5.77
C GLU A 186 -22.23 -6.06 5.63
N HIS A 187 -21.81 -5.34 6.70
CA HIS A 187 -21.79 -3.88 6.72
C HIS A 187 -20.43 -3.26 7.03
N SER A 188 -19.46 -4.02 7.53
CA SER A 188 -18.20 -3.44 8.02
C SER A 188 -17.34 -2.86 6.92
N HIS A 189 -17.46 -3.33 5.71
CA HIS A 189 -16.64 -2.95 4.56
C HIS A 189 -15.13 -3.26 4.76
N GLU A 190 -14.78 -4.11 5.73
CA GLU A 190 -13.37 -4.47 5.95
C GLU A 190 -12.74 -5.08 4.70
N LEU A 191 -13.41 -6.07 4.09
CA LEU A 191 -12.91 -6.70 2.87
C LEU A 191 -13.08 -5.82 1.62
N TYR A 192 -14.13 -5.01 1.56
CA TYR A 192 -14.34 -4.02 0.50
C TYR A 192 -13.20 -3.00 0.43
N ASN A 193 -12.80 -2.43 1.57
CA ASN A 193 -11.67 -1.50 1.63
C ASN A 193 -10.38 -2.17 1.12
N MET A 194 -10.19 -3.45 1.42
CA MET A 194 -8.99 -4.19 0.99
C MET A 194 -8.98 -4.44 -0.52
N GLY A 195 -10.13 -4.67 -1.13
CA GLY A 195 -10.24 -4.74 -2.59
C GLY A 195 -9.65 -3.48 -3.25
N HIS A 196 -10.12 -2.30 -2.83
CA HIS A 196 -9.60 -1.02 -3.33
C HIS A 196 -8.14 -0.77 -2.99
N LEU A 197 -7.66 -1.23 -1.82
CA LEU A 197 -6.22 -1.20 -1.51
C LEU A 197 -5.42 -2.01 -2.52
N TYR A 198 -5.87 -3.22 -2.87
CA TYR A 198 -5.14 -4.09 -3.79
C TYR A 198 -5.11 -3.51 -5.20
N GLU A 199 -6.23 -2.96 -5.67
CA GLU A 199 -6.31 -2.28 -6.96
C GLU A 199 -5.36 -1.08 -7.02
N ALA A 200 -5.40 -0.21 -6.01
CA ALA A 200 -4.49 0.94 -5.89
C ALA A 200 -3.02 0.51 -5.85
N ALA A 201 -2.72 -0.56 -5.12
CA ALA A 201 -1.36 -1.06 -4.96
C ALA A 201 -0.78 -1.61 -6.26
N VAL A 202 -1.57 -2.37 -7.01
CA VAL A 202 -1.17 -2.88 -8.33
C VAL A 202 -1.00 -1.73 -9.32
N ALA A 203 -1.97 -0.81 -9.38
CA ALA A 203 -1.89 0.35 -10.28
C ALA A 203 -0.66 1.22 -9.99
N TYR A 204 -0.34 1.47 -8.72
CA TYR A 204 0.84 2.25 -8.34
C TYR A 204 2.14 1.53 -8.68
N TYR A 205 2.20 0.21 -8.46
CA TYR A 205 3.35 -0.60 -8.84
C TYR A 205 3.56 -0.64 -10.36
N GLU A 206 2.51 -0.84 -11.14
CA GLU A 206 2.57 -0.85 -12.61
C GLU A 206 3.00 0.50 -13.19
N ALA A 207 2.56 1.60 -12.57
CA ALA A 207 2.90 2.95 -13.02
C ALA A 207 4.33 3.39 -12.66
N THR A 208 4.85 2.96 -11.51
CA THR A 208 6.09 3.52 -10.93
C THR A 208 7.20 2.49 -10.68
N GLY A 209 6.88 1.21 -10.64
CA GLY A 209 7.78 0.13 -10.20
C GLY A 209 8.01 0.08 -8.69
N LYS A 210 7.40 0.97 -7.89
CA LYS A 210 7.60 1.05 -6.44
C LYS A 210 6.72 0.07 -5.69
N ARG A 211 7.31 -0.69 -4.79
CA ARG A 211 6.65 -1.83 -4.12
C ARG A 211 5.95 -1.47 -2.81
N MET A 212 6.19 -0.32 -2.20
CA MET A 212 5.75 -0.03 -0.82
C MET A 212 4.26 -0.32 -0.59
N LEU A 213 3.37 0.18 -1.47
CA LEU A 213 1.93 -0.07 -1.33
C LEU A 213 1.57 -1.52 -1.68
N LEU A 214 2.27 -2.11 -2.66
CA LEU A 214 2.11 -3.51 -3.01
C LEU A 214 2.48 -4.43 -1.84
N ASP A 215 3.55 -4.15 -1.12
CA ASP A 215 3.97 -4.94 0.04
C ASP A 215 2.96 -4.83 1.20
N VAL A 216 2.32 -3.67 1.40
CA VAL A 216 1.18 -3.49 2.32
C VAL A 216 -0.01 -4.36 1.89
N ALA A 217 -0.35 -4.35 0.60
CA ALA A 217 -1.45 -5.13 0.05
C ALA A 217 -1.20 -6.64 0.18
N LEU A 218 0.00 -7.10 -0.17
CA LEU A 218 0.38 -8.53 -0.07
C LEU A 218 0.32 -9.02 1.38
N LYS A 219 0.87 -8.26 2.31
CA LYS A 219 0.83 -8.60 3.73
C LYS A 219 -0.61 -8.71 4.27
N ASN A 220 -1.50 -7.84 3.80
CA ASN A 220 -2.92 -7.91 4.15
C ASN A 220 -3.61 -9.09 3.48
N ALA A 221 -3.37 -9.35 2.20
CA ALA A 221 -3.94 -10.48 1.48
C ALA A 221 -3.51 -11.83 2.08
N ASP A 222 -2.27 -11.92 2.57
CA ASP A 222 -1.76 -13.10 3.27
C ASP A 222 -2.51 -13.36 4.58
N LEU A 223 -2.81 -12.31 5.33
CA LEU A 223 -3.64 -12.42 6.53
C LEU A 223 -5.07 -12.90 6.17
N ILE A 224 -5.67 -12.34 5.13
CA ILE A 224 -7.03 -12.72 4.72
C ILE A 224 -7.07 -14.17 4.23
N ASP A 225 -6.06 -14.64 3.49
CA ASP A 225 -5.92 -16.05 3.07
C ASP A 225 -5.77 -17.01 4.27
N GLN A 226 -5.18 -16.55 5.36
CA GLN A 226 -5.11 -17.34 6.61
C GLN A 226 -6.43 -17.38 7.35
N VAL A 227 -7.24 -16.32 7.30
CA VAL A 227 -8.48 -16.18 8.06
C VAL A 227 -9.68 -16.80 7.34
N PHE A 228 -9.75 -16.67 6.01
CA PHE A 228 -10.90 -17.10 5.22
C PHE A 228 -10.56 -18.32 4.37
N GLY A 229 -11.50 -19.26 4.29
CA GLY A 229 -11.34 -20.50 3.55
C GLY A 229 -12.14 -21.65 4.17
N GLU A 230 -11.88 -22.85 3.66
CA GLU A 230 -12.58 -24.08 4.11
C GLU A 230 -11.73 -24.95 5.05
N LYS A 231 -10.49 -24.56 5.36
CA LYS A 231 -9.62 -25.32 6.24
C LYS A 231 -10.09 -25.19 7.70
N GLU A 232 -9.75 -26.16 8.52
CA GLU A 232 -10.05 -26.11 9.96
C GLU A 232 -9.53 -24.81 10.59
N GLY A 233 -10.41 -24.11 11.30
CA GLY A 233 -10.11 -22.83 11.95
C GLY A 233 -10.31 -21.59 11.08
N GLN A 234 -10.52 -21.75 9.77
CA GLN A 234 -10.85 -20.63 8.88
C GLN A 234 -12.34 -20.27 8.94
N LYS A 235 -12.65 -19.06 8.50
CA LYS A 235 -14.03 -18.57 8.40
C LYS A 235 -14.57 -18.85 7.01
N ILE A 236 -15.72 -19.52 6.95
CA ILE A 236 -16.53 -19.60 5.74
C ILE A 236 -17.52 -18.42 5.79
N ASP A 237 -17.16 -17.33 5.16
CA ASP A 237 -18.00 -16.14 5.05
C ASP A 237 -17.55 -15.31 3.84
N ILE A 238 -18.34 -14.29 3.45
CA ILE A 238 -18.11 -13.49 2.26
C ILE A 238 -18.12 -11.99 2.60
N PRO A 239 -17.49 -11.14 1.76
CA PRO A 239 -17.62 -9.69 1.89
C PRO A 239 -19.08 -9.25 1.65
N GLY A 240 -19.52 -8.21 2.33
CA GLY A 240 -20.84 -7.62 2.07
C GLY A 240 -20.93 -7.12 0.63
N HIS A 241 -19.97 -6.29 0.20
CA HIS A 241 -19.82 -5.87 -1.21
C HIS A 241 -18.72 -6.66 -1.91
N GLN A 242 -18.96 -7.01 -3.17
CA GLN A 242 -17.97 -7.56 -4.07
C GLN A 242 -16.97 -6.46 -4.43
N GLU A 243 -15.73 -6.68 -4.19
CA GLU A 243 -14.64 -5.77 -4.55
C GLU A 243 -13.27 -6.46 -4.36
N ILE A 244 -13.12 -7.17 -3.22
CA ILE A 244 -11.86 -7.83 -2.91
C ILE A 244 -11.50 -8.88 -3.95
N GLU A 245 -12.48 -9.51 -4.57
CA GLU A 245 -12.28 -10.53 -5.60
C GLU A 245 -11.53 -9.95 -6.81
N ILE A 246 -11.87 -8.71 -7.21
CA ILE A 246 -11.19 -8.00 -8.30
C ILE A 246 -9.74 -7.71 -7.90
N GLY A 247 -9.53 -7.14 -6.72
CA GLY A 247 -8.20 -6.84 -6.20
C GLY A 247 -7.32 -8.09 -6.06
N LEU A 248 -7.86 -9.21 -5.58
CA LEU A 248 -7.14 -10.48 -5.46
C LEU A 248 -6.72 -11.04 -6.83
N VAL A 249 -7.57 -10.94 -7.85
CA VAL A 249 -7.20 -11.34 -9.22
C VAL A 249 -6.07 -10.45 -9.77
N LYS A 250 -6.11 -9.13 -9.50
CA LYS A 250 -5.01 -8.22 -9.86
C LYS A 250 -3.71 -8.62 -9.14
N LEU A 251 -3.75 -8.92 -7.83
CA LEU A 251 -2.58 -9.41 -7.08
C LEU A 251 -2.04 -10.71 -7.67
N TYR A 252 -2.91 -11.67 -8.01
CA TYR A 252 -2.50 -12.90 -8.69
C TYR A 252 -1.77 -12.61 -10.01
N ARG A 253 -2.33 -11.74 -10.85
CA ARG A 253 -1.71 -11.40 -12.14
C ARG A 253 -0.36 -10.71 -11.99
N THR A 254 -0.19 -9.92 -10.95
CA THR A 254 1.04 -9.19 -10.67
C THR A 254 2.13 -10.08 -10.07
N THR A 255 1.76 -11.07 -9.23
CA THR A 255 2.71 -11.86 -8.44
C THR A 255 2.88 -13.31 -8.94
N GLY A 256 1.89 -13.86 -9.62
CA GLY A 256 1.83 -15.28 -9.96
C GLY A 256 1.35 -16.19 -8.84
N GLU A 257 1.06 -15.64 -7.65
CA GLU A 257 0.68 -16.39 -6.46
C GLU A 257 -0.76 -16.91 -6.55
N LYS A 258 -0.92 -18.18 -6.92
CA LYS A 258 -2.24 -18.83 -7.11
C LYS A 258 -3.16 -18.76 -5.90
N ARG A 259 -2.61 -18.61 -4.67
CA ARG A 259 -3.43 -18.50 -3.47
C ARG A 259 -4.39 -17.31 -3.53
N TYR A 260 -4.01 -16.18 -4.12
CA TYR A 260 -4.91 -15.03 -4.27
C TYR A 260 -6.05 -15.31 -5.25
N LEU A 261 -5.78 -16.02 -6.35
CA LEU A 261 -6.83 -16.47 -7.26
C LEU A 261 -7.79 -17.45 -6.59
N ASN A 262 -7.27 -18.40 -5.81
CA ASN A 262 -8.08 -19.37 -5.06
C ASN A 262 -8.94 -18.68 -4.01
N LEU A 263 -8.41 -17.64 -3.33
CA LEU A 263 -9.17 -16.86 -2.36
C LEU A 263 -10.29 -16.04 -3.03
N ALA A 264 -10.03 -15.44 -4.19
CA ALA A 264 -11.07 -14.77 -4.97
C ALA A 264 -12.18 -15.75 -5.39
N GLN A 265 -11.81 -16.93 -5.85
CA GLN A 265 -12.74 -18.01 -6.20
C GLN A 265 -13.55 -18.45 -4.97
N PHE A 266 -12.90 -18.64 -3.82
CA PHE A 266 -13.59 -19.00 -2.56
C PHE A 266 -14.71 -18.00 -2.23
N PHE A 267 -14.47 -16.69 -2.29
CA PHE A 267 -15.51 -15.70 -2.01
C PHE A 267 -16.66 -15.74 -3.03
N LEU A 268 -16.36 -15.97 -4.31
CA LEU A 268 -17.39 -16.09 -5.36
C LEU A 268 -18.21 -17.37 -5.21
N ASP A 269 -17.56 -18.51 -4.92
CA ASP A 269 -18.24 -19.81 -4.81
C ASP A 269 -19.15 -19.87 -3.58
N HIS A 270 -18.83 -19.14 -2.50
CA HIS A 270 -19.66 -19.07 -1.29
C HIS A 270 -20.71 -17.95 -1.32
N ARG A 271 -20.74 -17.09 -2.33
CA ARG A 271 -21.79 -16.09 -2.48
C ARG A 271 -23.10 -16.74 -2.88
N GLY A 272 -24.15 -16.46 -2.11
CA GLY A 272 -25.46 -17.09 -2.28
C GLY A 272 -25.55 -18.54 -1.80
N VAL A 273 -24.51 -19.04 -1.10
CA VAL A 273 -24.44 -20.37 -0.53
C VAL A 273 -24.36 -20.27 0.99
N PRO A 274 -25.39 -20.70 1.74
CA PRO A 274 -25.42 -20.55 3.21
C PRO A 274 -24.60 -21.60 3.95
N GLU A 275 -24.30 -22.73 3.31
CA GLU A 275 -23.64 -23.88 3.95
C GLU A 275 -22.27 -23.52 4.47
N GLY A 276 -22.02 -23.84 5.75
CA GLY A 276 -20.74 -23.56 6.42
C GLY A 276 -20.58 -22.12 6.91
N ARG A 277 -21.43 -21.18 6.45
CA ARG A 277 -21.41 -19.79 6.92
C ARG A 277 -22.05 -19.69 8.31
N LYS A 278 -21.69 -18.60 9.03
CA LYS A 278 -22.24 -18.33 10.36
C LYS A 278 -23.77 -18.42 10.35
N GLU A 279 -24.33 -19.32 11.19
CA GLU A 279 -25.78 -19.53 11.31
C GLU A 279 -26.46 -19.88 9.98
N ASN A 280 -25.74 -20.36 8.98
CA ASN A 280 -26.22 -20.56 7.60
C ASN A 280 -26.89 -19.28 7.03
N GLN A 281 -26.33 -18.10 7.35
CA GLN A 281 -26.92 -16.83 7.01
C GLN A 281 -26.58 -16.41 5.56
N ILE A 282 -27.58 -15.89 4.87
CA ILE A 282 -27.47 -15.14 3.62
C ILE A 282 -27.73 -13.66 3.90
N TYR A 283 -26.93 -12.76 3.34
CA TYR A 283 -27.10 -11.31 3.53
C TYR A 283 -28.27 -10.73 2.73
N GLY A 284 -28.74 -11.42 1.71
CA GLY A 284 -29.92 -11.07 0.93
C GLY A 284 -29.64 -10.38 -0.41
N GLU A 285 -30.73 -9.97 -1.07
CA GLU A 285 -30.70 -9.48 -2.45
C GLU A 285 -29.88 -8.19 -2.63
N TYR A 286 -29.98 -7.25 -1.70
CA TYR A 286 -29.22 -6.00 -1.75
C TYR A 286 -27.71 -6.23 -1.83
N TRP A 287 -27.23 -7.30 -1.20
CA TRP A 287 -25.82 -7.70 -1.18
C TRP A 287 -25.45 -8.65 -2.31
N GLN A 288 -26.39 -8.93 -3.23
CA GLN A 288 -26.25 -9.93 -4.30
C GLN A 288 -25.85 -11.31 -3.77
N ASP A 289 -26.34 -11.64 -2.58
CA ASP A 289 -26.06 -12.87 -1.84
C ASP A 289 -27.33 -13.77 -1.73
N HIS A 290 -28.30 -13.62 -2.62
CA HIS A 290 -29.55 -14.32 -2.60
C HIS A 290 -29.58 -15.59 -3.47
N GLN A 291 -28.55 -15.79 -4.30
CA GLN A 291 -28.38 -16.97 -5.14
C GLN A 291 -26.90 -17.16 -5.51
N PRO A 292 -26.48 -18.41 -5.77
CA PRO A 292 -25.11 -18.69 -6.24
C PRO A 292 -24.79 -17.99 -7.56
N VAL A 293 -23.54 -17.56 -7.71
CA VAL A 293 -23.03 -16.86 -8.90
C VAL A 293 -23.11 -17.75 -10.16
N THR A 294 -23.05 -19.06 -9.98
CA THR A 294 -23.06 -20.05 -11.06
C THR A 294 -24.45 -20.49 -11.55
N LYS A 295 -25.52 -19.83 -11.10
CA LYS A 295 -26.89 -20.16 -11.47
C LYS A 295 -27.50 -19.19 -12.46
#